data_d36f609e2eafb6dc0697f7cc683592f6
#
_entry.id   d36f609e2eafb6dc0697f7cc683592f6
#
_cell.length_a   1.000
_cell.length_b   1.000
_cell.length_c   1.000
_cell.angle_alpha   90.00
_cell.angle_beta   90.00
_cell.angle_gamma   90.00
#
_symmetry.space_group_name_H-M   'P 1'
#
loop_
_entity.id
_entity.type
_entity.pdbx_description
1 polymer ?
#
loop_
_entity_poly.entity_id
_entity_poly.type
_entity_poly.pdbx_seq_one_letter_code
_entity_poly.pdbx_strand_id
1 'polypeptide(L)'
;CGQRPNKLMALSLADLHATLDCWGQDADATQHQAGLLDCLAPGCEPGAVLAYLEQLINENGLAKFAQTLLPAFNDAVGSAWAKGRLGIHMEHHYTEAMRQTLYARLARMRPSTAKPRVLLTTPPGELHGLGMMGLQVALAVQGAHCVSLGTQTPHPEVVRAVRDLEIGVVAISISEC
;
A
#
# COMPACT_ATOMS: atom_id res chain seq x y z
N CYS A 1 -15.50 -4.25 2.52
CA CYS A 1 -16.53 -3.22 2.86
C CYS A 1 -16.38 -2.03 1.94
N GLY A 2 -17.22 -1.92 0.88
CA GLY A 2 -17.18 -0.83 -0.11
C GLY A 2 -17.75 0.49 0.42
N GLN A 3 -17.16 1.07 1.44
CA GLN A 3 -17.60 2.37 1.95
C GLN A 3 -17.01 3.49 1.09
N ARG A 4 -17.86 4.45 0.70
CA ARG A 4 -17.44 5.61 -0.09
C ARG A 4 -16.57 6.54 0.76
N PRO A 5 -15.54 7.23 0.19
CA PRO A 5 -14.62 8.11 0.93
C PRO A 5 -15.30 9.16 1.82
N ASN A 6 -16.44 9.70 1.37
CA ASN A 6 -17.21 10.67 2.17
C ASN A 6 -17.84 10.09 3.43
N LYS A 7 -18.04 8.76 3.51
CA LYS A 7 -18.51 8.09 4.73
C LYS A 7 -17.38 7.87 5.73
N LEU A 8 -16.15 7.63 5.27
CA LEU A 8 -14.98 7.49 6.15
C LEU A 8 -14.65 8.81 6.85
N MET A 9 -14.82 9.94 6.17
CA MET A 9 -14.59 11.29 6.74
C MET A 9 -15.61 11.68 7.82
N ALA A 10 -16.76 10.99 7.89
CA ALA A 10 -17.81 11.22 8.88
C ALA A 10 -17.73 10.26 10.08
N LEU A 11 -16.80 9.30 10.09
CA LEU A 11 -16.63 8.35 11.18
C LEU A 11 -15.90 8.97 12.36
N SER A 12 -16.27 8.55 13.57
CA SER A 12 -15.48 8.86 14.77
C SER A 12 -14.12 8.15 14.72
N LEU A 13 -13.15 8.65 15.50
CA LEU A 13 -11.83 8.01 15.61
C LEU A 13 -11.94 6.53 16.03
N ALA A 14 -12.87 6.20 16.91
CA ALA A 14 -13.14 4.84 17.36
C ALA A 14 -13.69 3.95 16.23
N ASP A 15 -14.60 4.49 15.41
CA ASP A 15 -15.14 3.76 14.25
C ASP A 15 -14.10 3.58 13.15
N LEU A 16 -13.20 4.57 12.98
CA LEU A 16 -12.06 4.45 12.08
C LEU A 16 -11.09 3.36 12.54
N HIS A 17 -10.75 3.30 13.84
CA HIS A 17 -9.94 2.24 14.40
C HIS A 17 -10.61 0.87 14.23
N ALA A 18 -11.87 0.73 14.58
CA ALA A 18 -12.62 -0.52 14.39
C ALA A 18 -12.68 -0.96 12.90
N THR A 19 -12.73 0.00 11.98
CA THR A 19 -12.66 -0.27 10.54
C THR A 19 -11.27 -0.73 10.12
N LEU A 20 -10.22 -0.16 10.70
CA LEU A 20 -8.81 -0.56 10.46
C LEU A 20 -8.50 -1.93 11.08
N ASP A 21 -9.02 -2.21 12.27
CA ASP A 21 -8.85 -3.50 12.95
C ASP A 21 -9.51 -4.67 12.20
N CYS A 22 -10.56 -4.39 11.40
CA CYS A 22 -11.15 -5.36 10.49
C CYS A 22 -10.32 -5.60 9.21
N TRP A 23 -9.33 -4.76 8.94
CA TRP A 23 -8.42 -4.91 7.83
C TRP A 23 -7.25 -5.82 8.25
N GLY A 24 -7.19 -7.01 7.69
CA GLY A 24 -6.06 -7.93 7.92
C GLY A 24 -6.38 -9.23 8.68
N GLN A 25 -7.60 -9.42 9.16
CA GLN A 25 -8.02 -10.70 9.78
C GLN A 25 -8.79 -11.60 8.78
N ASP A 26 -8.20 -11.84 7.62
CA ASP A 26 -8.75 -12.78 6.65
C ASP A 26 -7.97 -14.10 6.74
N ALA A 27 -8.64 -15.23 6.96
CA ALA A 27 -8.02 -16.56 7.01
C ALA A 27 -7.25 -16.87 5.72
N ASP A 28 -7.75 -16.38 4.58
CA ASP A 28 -7.08 -16.45 3.28
C ASP A 28 -5.72 -15.70 3.29
N ALA A 29 -5.62 -14.58 4.02
CA ALA A 29 -4.39 -13.81 4.09
C ALA A 29 -3.24 -14.59 4.71
N THR A 30 -3.49 -15.44 5.72
CA THR A 30 -2.47 -16.29 6.36
C THR A 30 -1.90 -17.32 5.39
N GLN A 31 -2.74 -17.94 4.56
CA GLN A 31 -2.30 -18.90 3.55
C GLN A 31 -1.45 -18.18 2.49
N HIS A 32 -1.88 -17.00 2.05
CA HIS A 32 -1.13 -16.21 1.06
C HIS A 32 0.19 -15.66 1.60
N GLN A 33 0.29 -15.35 2.90
CA GLN A 33 1.55 -14.99 3.54
C GLN A 33 2.58 -16.13 3.46
N ALA A 34 2.15 -17.38 3.73
CA ALA A 34 3.03 -18.53 3.61
C ALA A 34 3.53 -18.71 2.17
N GLY A 35 2.63 -18.66 1.18
CA GLY A 35 2.99 -18.75 -0.24
C GLY A 35 3.96 -17.64 -0.71
N LEU A 36 3.80 -16.40 -0.19
CA LEU A 36 4.74 -15.33 -0.47
C LEU A 36 6.14 -15.62 0.12
N LEU A 37 6.20 -16.07 1.38
CA LEU A 37 7.47 -16.40 2.03
C LEU A 37 8.17 -17.58 1.36
N ASP A 38 7.42 -18.53 0.82
CA ASP A 38 7.96 -19.64 0.01
C ASP A 38 8.61 -19.09 -1.29
N CYS A 39 8.00 -18.10 -1.95
CA CYS A 39 8.59 -17.43 -3.11
C CYS A 39 9.87 -16.64 -2.78
N LEU A 40 10.07 -16.27 -1.51
CA LEU A 40 11.26 -15.58 -1.01
C LEU A 40 12.30 -16.54 -0.40
N ALA A 41 12.04 -17.84 -0.44
CA ALA A 41 12.95 -18.84 0.10
C ALA A 41 14.21 -18.98 -0.80
N PRO A 42 15.37 -19.39 -0.21
CA PRO A 42 16.57 -19.65 -0.98
C PRO A 42 16.33 -20.67 -2.10
N GLY A 43 16.80 -20.34 -3.30
CA GLY A 43 16.66 -21.21 -4.49
C GLY A 43 15.38 -21.01 -5.30
N CYS A 44 14.51 -20.10 -4.90
CA CYS A 44 13.36 -19.73 -5.75
C CYS A 44 13.82 -18.91 -6.96
N GLU A 45 13.06 -19.04 -8.05
CA GLU A 45 13.28 -18.24 -9.27
C GLU A 45 13.07 -16.75 -8.99
N PRO A 46 13.93 -15.86 -9.51
CA PRO A 46 13.81 -14.41 -9.24
C PRO A 46 12.47 -13.81 -9.64
N GLY A 47 11.78 -14.38 -10.62
CA GLY A 47 10.46 -13.94 -11.06
C GLY A 47 9.28 -14.47 -10.22
N ALA A 48 9.51 -15.40 -9.30
CA ALA A 48 8.43 -16.08 -8.56
C ALA A 48 7.58 -15.11 -7.74
N VAL A 49 8.21 -14.16 -7.05
CA VAL A 49 7.49 -13.14 -6.25
C VAL A 49 6.57 -12.33 -7.12
N LEU A 50 7.08 -11.80 -8.25
CA LEU A 50 6.28 -10.98 -9.16
C LEU A 50 5.09 -11.76 -9.73
N ALA A 51 5.34 -13.00 -10.17
CA ALA A 51 4.29 -13.87 -10.71
C ALA A 51 3.22 -14.17 -9.67
N TYR A 52 3.61 -14.43 -8.43
CA TYR A 52 2.68 -14.69 -7.32
C TYR A 52 1.82 -13.46 -6.99
N LEU A 53 2.41 -12.27 -6.91
CA LEU A 53 1.65 -11.03 -6.68
C LEU A 53 0.64 -10.76 -7.80
N GLU A 54 1.04 -10.95 -9.05
CA GLU A 54 0.16 -10.80 -10.21
C GLU A 54 -0.99 -11.81 -10.20
N GLN A 55 -0.71 -13.07 -9.86
CA GLN A 55 -1.73 -14.11 -9.69
C GLN A 55 -2.76 -13.69 -8.65
N LEU A 56 -2.33 -13.29 -7.45
CA LEU A 56 -3.22 -12.90 -6.36
C LEU A 56 -4.09 -11.68 -6.70
N ILE A 57 -3.54 -10.71 -7.42
CA ILE A 57 -4.33 -9.56 -7.89
C ILE A 57 -5.40 -10.01 -8.89
N ASN A 58 -5.08 -10.95 -9.77
CA ASN A 58 -6.04 -11.45 -10.76
C ASN A 58 -7.15 -12.28 -10.10
N GLU A 59 -6.84 -13.05 -9.06
CA GLU A 59 -7.79 -13.88 -8.32
C GLU A 59 -8.68 -13.06 -7.38
N ASN A 60 -8.10 -12.10 -6.65
CA ASN A 60 -8.79 -11.38 -5.58
C ASN A 60 -9.27 -9.98 -5.97
N GLY A 61 -8.77 -9.46 -7.09
CA GLY A 61 -8.97 -8.08 -7.49
C GLY A 61 -8.05 -7.10 -6.77
N LEU A 62 -7.76 -5.99 -7.43
CA LEU A 62 -6.79 -5.00 -6.96
C LEU A 62 -7.22 -4.32 -5.65
N ALA A 63 -8.53 -4.12 -5.43
CA ALA A 63 -9.05 -3.51 -4.22
C ALA A 63 -8.76 -4.37 -2.97
N LYS A 64 -9.13 -5.65 -2.99
CA LYS A 64 -8.86 -6.59 -1.88
C LYS A 64 -7.36 -6.76 -1.67
N PHE A 65 -6.60 -6.87 -2.76
CA PHE A 65 -5.14 -6.97 -2.68
C PHE A 65 -4.54 -5.79 -1.91
N ALA A 66 -4.86 -4.55 -2.30
CA ALA A 66 -4.29 -3.35 -1.68
C ALA A 66 -4.74 -3.13 -0.23
N GLN A 67 -5.98 -3.50 0.10
CA GLN A 67 -6.58 -3.24 1.42
C GLN A 67 -6.29 -4.35 2.44
N THR A 68 -6.12 -5.60 2.01
CA THR A 68 -6.01 -6.75 2.88
C THR A 68 -4.69 -7.48 2.72
N LEU A 69 -4.32 -7.88 1.50
CA LEU A 69 -3.15 -8.72 1.29
C LEU A 69 -1.84 -7.95 1.43
N LEU A 70 -1.76 -6.73 0.91
CA LEU A 70 -0.54 -5.92 0.99
C LEU A 70 -0.11 -5.61 2.43
N PRO A 71 -0.98 -5.13 3.35
CA PRO A 71 -0.61 -4.97 4.76
C PRO A 71 -0.15 -6.28 5.39
N ALA A 72 -0.90 -7.36 5.17
CA ALA A 72 -0.55 -8.68 5.70
C ALA A 72 0.82 -9.19 5.20
N PHE A 73 1.17 -8.90 3.95
CA PHE A 73 2.47 -9.25 3.37
C PHE A 73 3.61 -8.41 3.96
N ASN A 74 3.41 -7.10 4.12
CA ASN A 74 4.39 -6.25 4.76
C ASN A 74 4.70 -6.73 6.18
N ASP A 75 3.68 -7.09 6.95
CA ASP A 75 3.84 -7.62 8.31
C ASP A 75 4.56 -8.97 8.33
N ALA A 76 4.22 -9.88 7.41
CA ALA A 76 4.86 -11.19 7.32
C ALA A 76 6.34 -11.08 6.94
N VAL A 77 6.66 -10.26 5.94
CA VAL A 77 8.04 -10.03 5.47
C VAL A 77 8.85 -9.31 6.55
N GLY A 78 8.31 -8.23 7.14
CA GLY A 78 8.96 -7.51 8.23
C GLY A 78 9.22 -8.40 9.45
N SER A 79 8.24 -9.21 9.87
CA SER A 79 8.39 -10.18 10.95
C SER A 79 9.42 -11.27 10.64
N ALA A 80 9.47 -11.75 9.39
CA ALA A 80 10.44 -12.76 8.98
C ALA A 80 11.88 -12.18 9.00
N TRP A 81 12.05 -10.95 8.51
CA TRP A 81 13.31 -10.23 8.56
C TRP A 81 13.76 -9.95 10.01
N ALA A 82 12.90 -9.39 10.84
CA ALA A 82 13.21 -9.08 12.24
C ALA A 82 13.61 -10.33 13.05
N LYS A 83 13.08 -11.50 12.71
CA LYS A 83 13.41 -12.79 13.32
C LYS A 83 14.63 -13.48 12.67
N GLY A 84 15.32 -12.81 11.73
CA GLY A 84 16.49 -13.37 11.03
C GLY A 84 16.16 -14.55 10.08
N ARG A 85 14.89 -14.79 9.76
CA ARG A 85 14.45 -15.85 8.84
C ARG A 85 14.48 -15.43 7.37
N LEU A 86 14.55 -14.13 7.12
CA LEU A 86 14.64 -13.55 5.80
C LEU A 86 15.83 -12.59 5.72
N GLY A 87 16.70 -12.77 4.72
CA GLY A 87 17.83 -11.86 4.50
C GLY A 87 17.36 -10.52 3.92
N ILE A 88 18.09 -9.45 4.22
CA ILE A 88 17.75 -8.09 3.77
C ILE A 88 17.60 -7.98 2.22
N HIS A 89 18.40 -8.75 1.47
CA HIS A 89 18.31 -8.78 0.00
C HIS A 89 16.96 -9.33 -0.49
N MET A 90 16.35 -10.26 0.24
CA MET A 90 15.04 -10.82 -0.10
C MET A 90 13.90 -9.88 0.31
N GLU A 91 14.04 -9.17 1.42
CA GLU A 91 13.13 -8.08 1.80
C GLU A 91 13.14 -6.98 0.72
N HIS A 92 14.32 -6.56 0.26
CA HIS A 92 14.45 -5.61 -0.84
C HIS A 92 13.86 -6.15 -2.16
N HIS A 93 14.07 -7.43 -2.46
CA HIS A 93 13.48 -8.07 -3.63
C HIS A 93 11.95 -8.05 -3.58
N TYR A 94 11.36 -8.38 -2.43
CA TYR A 94 9.92 -8.25 -2.20
C TYR A 94 9.44 -6.81 -2.40
N THR A 95 10.11 -5.86 -1.78
CA THR A 95 9.77 -4.44 -1.85
C THR A 95 9.75 -3.94 -3.30
N GLU A 96 10.77 -4.27 -4.09
CA GLU A 96 10.83 -3.87 -5.50
C GLU A 96 9.78 -4.59 -6.37
N ALA A 97 9.56 -5.89 -6.17
CA ALA A 97 8.51 -6.63 -6.88
C ALA A 97 7.12 -6.03 -6.60
N MET A 98 6.83 -5.72 -5.33
CA MET A 98 5.59 -5.09 -4.93
C MET A 98 5.42 -3.70 -5.57
N ARG A 99 6.47 -2.87 -5.54
CA ARG A 99 6.46 -1.54 -6.19
C ARG A 99 6.17 -1.63 -7.68
N GLN A 100 6.86 -2.53 -8.39
CA GLN A 100 6.65 -2.75 -9.84
C GLN A 100 5.21 -3.17 -10.13
N THR A 101 4.68 -4.12 -9.35
CA THR A 101 3.30 -4.60 -9.50
C THR A 101 2.29 -3.47 -9.30
N LEU A 102 2.40 -2.71 -8.22
CA LEU A 102 1.45 -1.63 -7.92
C LEU A 102 1.55 -0.48 -8.93
N TYR A 103 2.74 -0.07 -9.34
CA TYR A 103 2.92 0.96 -10.37
C TYR A 103 2.36 0.53 -11.72
N ALA A 104 2.59 -0.72 -12.13
CA ALA A 104 2.03 -1.25 -13.37
C ALA A 104 0.49 -1.23 -13.37
N ARG A 105 -0.13 -1.50 -12.23
CA ARG A 105 -1.60 -1.44 -12.07
C ARG A 105 -2.11 0.01 -12.08
N LEU A 106 -1.46 0.91 -11.35
CA LEU A 106 -1.81 2.34 -11.35
C LEU A 106 -1.69 2.96 -12.75
N ALA A 107 -0.65 2.63 -13.50
CA ALA A 107 -0.42 3.15 -14.86
C ALA A 107 -1.50 2.73 -15.86
N ARG A 108 -2.21 1.62 -15.60
CA ARG A 108 -3.33 1.13 -16.44
C ARG A 108 -4.67 1.74 -16.05
N MET A 109 -4.76 2.41 -14.91
CA MET A 109 -5.99 3.04 -14.46
C MET A 109 -6.22 4.35 -15.23
N ARG A 110 -7.49 4.66 -15.51
CA ARG A 110 -7.81 5.96 -16.10
C ARG A 110 -7.57 7.06 -15.07
N PRO A 111 -6.91 8.17 -15.44
CA PRO A 111 -6.77 9.30 -14.55
C PRO A 111 -8.13 9.79 -14.07
N SER A 112 -8.27 9.95 -12.75
CA SER A 112 -9.49 10.50 -12.16
C SER A 112 -9.41 12.03 -12.19
N THR A 113 -10.56 12.69 -12.41
CA THR A 113 -10.75 14.14 -12.25
C THR A 113 -11.54 14.48 -11.00
N ALA A 114 -11.83 13.48 -10.15
CA ALA A 114 -12.64 13.64 -8.95
C ALA A 114 -12.01 14.67 -7.98
N LYS A 115 -12.87 15.40 -7.28
CA LYS A 115 -12.48 16.29 -6.18
C LYS A 115 -13.09 15.78 -4.87
N PRO A 116 -12.41 15.97 -3.73
CA PRO A 116 -11.11 16.60 -3.59
C PRO A 116 -9.95 15.75 -4.13
N ARG A 117 -8.87 16.39 -4.59
CA ARG A 117 -7.60 15.72 -4.90
C ARG A 117 -6.91 15.31 -3.62
N VAL A 118 -6.32 14.12 -3.60
CA VAL A 118 -5.62 13.56 -2.43
C VAL A 118 -4.13 13.54 -2.72
N LEU A 119 -3.36 14.27 -1.92
CA LEU A 119 -1.89 14.20 -1.92
C LEU A 119 -1.43 13.07 -1.01
N LEU A 120 -0.48 12.26 -1.46
CA LEU A 120 0.12 11.18 -0.67
C LEU A 120 1.64 11.38 -0.59
N THR A 121 2.17 11.28 0.63
CA THR A 121 3.61 11.38 0.87
C THR A 121 3.97 10.77 2.23
N THR A 122 5.28 10.70 2.51
CA THR A 122 5.80 10.45 3.86
C THR A 122 6.60 11.64 4.36
N PRO A 123 6.73 11.85 5.69
CA PRO A 123 7.52 12.95 6.23
C PRO A 123 9.03 12.70 6.04
N PRO A 124 9.88 13.72 6.23
CA PRO A 124 11.33 13.55 6.26
C PRO A 124 11.76 12.48 7.26
N GLY A 125 12.65 11.60 6.84
CA GLY A 125 13.14 10.46 7.63
C GLY A 125 12.34 9.17 7.45
N GLU A 126 11.12 9.23 6.91
CA GLU A 126 10.31 8.04 6.65
C GLU A 126 10.55 7.51 5.24
N LEU A 127 11.19 6.34 5.16
CA LEU A 127 11.57 5.67 3.90
C LEU A 127 10.54 4.64 3.42
N HIS A 128 9.64 4.18 4.32
CA HIS A 128 8.69 3.11 4.01
C HIS A 128 7.53 3.63 3.16
N GLY A 129 7.58 3.36 1.87
CA GLY A 129 6.60 3.85 0.90
C GLY A 129 5.52 2.86 0.50
N LEU A 130 5.64 1.56 0.84
CA LEU A 130 4.68 0.54 0.38
C LEU A 130 3.28 0.76 0.94
N GLY A 131 3.15 1.13 2.22
CA GLY A 131 1.86 1.44 2.84
C GLY A 131 1.16 2.62 2.13
N MET A 132 1.92 3.68 1.82
CA MET A 132 1.43 4.82 1.05
C MET A 132 0.97 4.41 -0.35
N MET A 133 1.72 3.55 -1.05
CA MET A 133 1.34 3.04 -2.38
C MET A 133 0.08 2.19 -2.31
N GLY A 134 -0.06 1.34 -1.29
CA GLY A 134 -1.28 0.58 -1.05
C GLY A 134 -2.49 1.48 -0.86
N LEU A 135 -2.35 2.54 -0.06
CA LEU A 135 -3.39 3.55 0.11
C LEU A 135 -3.72 4.25 -1.22
N GLN A 136 -2.70 4.62 -2.01
CA GLN A 136 -2.91 5.22 -3.33
C GLN A 136 -3.74 4.30 -4.24
N VAL A 137 -3.40 3.02 -4.30
CA VAL A 137 -4.14 2.03 -5.10
C VAL A 137 -5.58 1.89 -4.59
N ALA A 138 -5.77 1.75 -3.27
CA ALA A 138 -7.09 1.60 -2.67
C ALA A 138 -7.99 2.81 -2.95
N LEU A 139 -7.46 4.02 -2.89
CA LEU A 139 -8.17 5.26 -3.22
C LEU A 139 -8.45 5.37 -4.72
N ALA A 140 -7.46 5.05 -5.57
CA ALA A 140 -7.61 5.13 -7.02
C ALA A 140 -8.66 4.14 -7.55
N VAL A 141 -8.74 2.92 -7.00
CA VAL A 141 -9.80 1.95 -7.31
C VAL A 141 -11.19 2.50 -6.96
N GLN A 142 -11.30 3.34 -5.93
CA GLN A 142 -12.54 4.03 -5.57
C GLN A 142 -12.81 5.27 -6.43
N GLY A 143 -11.96 5.57 -7.40
CA GLY A 143 -12.09 6.71 -8.29
C GLY A 143 -11.54 8.03 -7.74
N ALA A 144 -10.78 8.02 -6.66
CA ALA A 144 -10.15 9.24 -6.13
C ALA A 144 -9.04 9.74 -7.08
N HIS A 145 -8.87 11.06 -7.14
CA HIS A 145 -7.75 11.68 -7.83
C HIS A 145 -6.55 11.77 -6.88
N CYS A 146 -5.60 10.86 -7.03
CA CYS A 146 -4.42 10.78 -6.18
C CYS A 146 -3.21 11.43 -6.86
N VAL A 147 -2.46 12.22 -6.08
CA VAL A 147 -1.17 12.81 -6.45
C VAL A 147 -0.14 12.32 -5.44
N SER A 148 0.86 11.56 -5.89
CA SER A 148 1.93 11.06 -5.01
C SER A 148 3.18 11.90 -5.20
N LEU A 149 3.77 12.39 -4.10
CA LEU A 149 5.09 13.02 -4.06
C LEU A 149 6.22 12.03 -3.70
N GLY A 150 5.88 10.77 -3.46
CA GLY A 150 6.84 9.78 -2.98
C GLY A 150 7.15 9.94 -1.50
N THR A 151 8.31 9.41 -1.09
CA THR A 151 8.75 9.43 0.32
C THR A 151 9.59 10.65 0.65
N GLN A 152 9.67 10.99 1.95
CA GLN A 152 10.57 12.00 2.50
C GLN A 152 10.36 13.43 1.97
N THR A 153 9.11 13.84 1.70
CA THR A 153 8.84 15.19 1.23
C THR A 153 8.96 16.20 2.38
N PRO A 154 9.79 17.25 2.23
CA PRO A 154 9.90 18.32 3.23
C PRO A 154 8.57 19.03 3.44
N HIS A 155 8.23 19.38 4.69
CA HIS A 155 6.96 20.01 5.04
C HIS A 155 6.64 21.28 4.23
N PRO A 156 7.62 22.20 3.96
CA PRO A 156 7.33 23.37 3.11
C PRO A 156 6.92 23.00 1.69
N GLU A 157 7.46 21.89 1.14
CA GLU A 157 7.13 21.43 -0.21
C GLU A 157 5.73 20.78 -0.24
N VAL A 158 5.33 20.08 0.85
CA VAL A 158 3.95 19.62 0.98
C VAL A 158 2.97 20.79 0.95
N VAL A 159 3.26 21.87 1.71
CA VAL A 159 2.41 23.07 1.74
C VAL A 159 2.36 23.74 0.37
N ARG A 160 3.49 23.80 -0.35
CA ARG A 160 3.54 24.34 -1.71
C ARG A 160 2.69 23.50 -2.67
N ALA A 161 2.88 22.17 -2.65
CA ALA A 161 2.12 21.24 -3.49
C ALA A 161 0.59 21.32 -3.23
N VAL A 162 0.17 21.51 -1.97
CA VAL A 162 -1.25 21.69 -1.64
C VAL A 162 -1.86 22.87 -2.40
N ARG A 163 -1.14 23.99 -2.50
CA ARG A 163 -1.59 25.19 -3.22
C ARG A 163 -1.53 25.01 -4.73
N ASP A 164 -0.37 24.58 -5.23
CA ASP A 164 -0.09 24.53 -6.68
C ASP A 164 -0.93 23.47 -7.41
N LEU A 165 -1.27 22.37 -6.72
CA LEU A 165 -2.02 21.24 -7.27
C LEU A 165 -3.49 21.23 -6.82
N GLU A 166 -3.96 22.25 -6.12
CA GLU A 166 -5.33 22.36 -5.61
C GLU A 166 -5.74 21.11 -4.79
N ILE A 167 -4.90 20.72 -3.86
CA ILE A 167 -5.11 19.54 -3.02
C ILE A 167 -6.16 19.85 -1.94
N GLY A 168 -7.13 18.96 -1.78
CA GLY A 168 -8.15 19.08 -0.74
C GLY A 168 -7.89 18.20 0.49
N VAL A 169 -7.09 17.13 0.33
CA VAL A 169 -6.75 16.19 1.41
C VAL A 169 -5.28 15.80 1.31
N VAL A 170 -4.57 15.81 2.43
CA VAL A 170 -3.19 15.31 2.52
C VAL A 170 -3.19 14.03 3.37
N ALA A 171 -2.70 12.94 2.79
CA ALA A 171 -2.48 11.67 3.47
C ALA A 171 -0.97 11.49 3.70
N ILE A 172 -0.57 11.41 4.95
CA ILE A 172 0.83 11.21 5.36
C ILE A 172 0.95 9.81 5.94
N SER A 173 1.80 8.98 5.33
CA SER A 173 2.10 7.64 5.82
C SER A 173 3.30 7.69 6.75
N ILE A 174 3.15 7.06 7.93
CA ILE A 174 4.19 6.94 8.95
C ILE A 174 4.18 5.48 9.41
N SER A 175 5.34 4.84 9.43
CA SER A 175 5.51 3.51 10.03
C SER A 175 5.89 3.67 11.51
N GLU A 176 5.41 2.75 12.35
CA GLU A 176 5.94 2.59 13.69
C GLU A 176 7.31 1.91 13.61
N CYS A 177 8.34 2.53 14.19
CA CYS A 177 9.68 1.96 14.32
C CYS A 177 9.77 1.06 15.56
#